data_5a62b040585106def954d6afae6cbf1d
#
_entry.id   5a62b040585106def954d6afae6cbf1d
#
_cell.length_a   1.000
_cell.length_b   1.000
_cell.length_c   1.000
_cell.angle_alpha   90.00
_cell.angle_beta   90.00
_cell.angle_gamma   90.00
#
_symmetry.space_group_name_H-M   'P 1'
#
loop_
_entity.id
_entity.type
_entity.pdbx_description
1 polymer ?
#
loop_
_entity_poly.entity_id
_entity_poly.type
_entity_poly.pdbx_seq_one_letter_code
_entity_poly.pdbx_strand_id
1 'polypeptide(L)'
;SENAAGFVRMVDQLANKYLRHYAFFCNGHVVAVLFGNPSDFDEYLHILADEICQLTERALGQHCVVGVSRAAARFCELNAGYRQSMEALAAAKETEGGVSFTPDVRKGGSLCERALEIIEQHYSDEDLSLASLSAMLDVSPNHLSACIKKTAGETFINILVRRRMEAAQQLLLTTDLQ
;
A
#
# COMPACT_ATOMS: atom_id res chain seq x y z
N SER A 1 8.94 31.05 3.43
CA SER A 1 10.37 30.85 3.20
C SER A 1 10.60 30.20 1.85
N GLU A 2 11.63 30.61 1.11
CA GLU A 2 11.96 30.07 -0.25
C GLU A 2 12.09 28.55 -0.27
N ASN A 3 12.62 27.96 0.80
CA ASN A 3 12.77 26.53 0.91
C ASN A 3 11.42 25.76 0.91
N ALA A 4 10.38 26.31 1.55
CA ALA A 4 9.07 25.66 1.56
C ALA A 4 8.42 25.63 0.17
N ALA A 5 8.52 26.71 -0.61
CA ALA A 5 8.01 26.78 -1.98
C ALA A 5 8.76 25.83 -2.92
N GLY A 6 10.07 25.66 -2.73
CA GLY A 6 10.89 24.70 -3.48
C GLY A 6 10.46 23.27 -3.18
N PHE A 7 10.21 22.94 -1.91
CA PHE A 7 9.77 21.61 -1.50
C PHE A 7 8.37 21.29 -2.01
N VAL A 8 7.43 22.23 -1.93
CA VAL A 8 6.08 22.05 -2.53
C VAL A 8 6.18 21.76 -4.03
N ARG A 9 7.01 22.49 -4.77
CA ARG A 9 7.20 22.26 -6.22
C ARG A 9 7.78 20.89 -6.51
N MET A 10 8.73 20.42 -5.70
CA MET A 10 9.31 19.10 -5.84
C MET A 10 8.26 18.01 -5.64
N VAL A 11 7.47 18.09 -4.57
CA VAL A 11 6.37 17.13 -4.30
C VAL A 11 5.33 17.18 -5.42
N ASP A 12 4.97 18.37 -5.89
CA ASP A 12 4.05 18.57 -7.00
C ASP A 12 4.53 17.89 -8.30
N GLN A 13 5.80 18.06 -8.66
CA GLN A 13 6.40 17.42 -9.83
C GLN A 13 6.44 15.89 -9.73
N LEU A 14 6.74 15.35 -8.55
CA LEU A 14 6.78 13.92 -8.33
C LEU A 14 5.36 13.31 -8.37
N ALA A 15 4.43 13.91 -7.65
CA ALA A 15 3.05 13.42 -7.58
C ALA A 15 2.36 13.47 -8.95
N ASN A 16 2.67 14.46 -9.78
CA ASN A 16 2.11 14.60 -11.13
C ASN A 16 2.46 13.44 -12.08
N LYS A 17 3.48 12.63 -11.76
CA LYS A 17 3.81 11.43 -12.54
C LYS A 17 2.80 10.30 -12.34
N TYR A 18 2.16 10.26 -11.18
CA TYR A 18 1.40 9.11 -10.72
C TYR A 18 -0.09 9.38 -10.50
N LEU A 19 -0.40 10.50 -9.83
CA LEU A 19 -1.74 10.76 -9.32
C LEU A 19 -2.14 12.23 -9.53
N ARG A 20 -3.43 12.45 -9.74
CA ARG A 20 -4.00 13.80 -9.63
C ARG A 20 -3.88 14.26 -8.19
N HIS A 21 -3.45 15.51 -7.97
CA HIS A 21 -3.14 15.99 -6.64
C HIS A 21 -3.26 17.50 -6.50
N TYR A 22 -3.24 17.95 -5.25
CA TYR A 22 -2.96 19.32 -4.85
C TYR A 22 -1.90 19.29 -3.76
N ALA A 23 -0.78 20.00 -3.97
CA ALA A 23 0.29 20.13 -3.00
C ALA A 23 0.36 21.58 -2.49
N PHE A 24 0.47 21.75 -1.19
CA PHE A 24 0.55 23.06 -0.53
C PHE A 24 1.30 22.99 0.78
N PHE A 25 1.71 24.15 1.29
CA PHE A 25 2.37 24.25 2.58
C PHE A 25 1.34 24.63 3.66
N CYS A 26 1.30 23.87 4.76
CA CYS A 26 0.39 24.07 5.86
C CYS A 26 1.05 23.68 7.19
N ASN A 27 0.99 24.57 8.19
CA ASN A 27 1.46 24.32 9.56
C ASN A 27 2.89 23.74 9.67
N GLY A 28 3.82 24.24 8.84
CA GLY A 28 5.20 23.76 8.87
C GLY A 28 5.48 22.49 8.06
N HIS A 29 4.48 21.95 7.38
CA HIS A 29 4.55 20.73 6.57
C HIS A 29 4.13 20.98 5.13
N VAL A 30 4.66 20.19 4.20
CA VAL A 30 4.09 20.05 2.86
C VAL A 30 3.01 18.98 2.92
N VAL A 31 1.83 19.34 2.46
CA VAL A 31 0.65 18.47 2.41
C VAL A 31 0.30 18.22 0.97
N ALA A 32 0.11 16.97 0.59
CA ALA A 32 -0.41 16.57 -0.71
C ALA A 32 -1.75 15.84 -0.54
N VAL A 33 -2.79 16.35 -1.18
CA VAL A 33 -4.09 15.69 -1.31
C VAL A 33 -4.11 14.99 -2.65
N LEU A 34 -4.21 13.66 -2.63
CA LEU A 34 -4.13 12.82 -3.81
C LEU A 34 -5.52 12.33 -4.20
N PHE A 35 -5.78 12.21 -5.50
CA PHE A 35 -7.05 11.80 -6.07
C PHE A 35 -6.85 10.65 -7.03
N GLY A 36 -7.58 9.56 -6.83
CA GLY A 36 -7.51 8.36 -7.66
C GLY A 36 -8.47 7.29 -7.17
N ASN A 37 -8.42 6.14 -7.80
CA ASN A 37 -9.12 4.96 -7.34
C ASN A 37 -8.30 4.23 -6.27
N PRO A 38 -8.91 3.36 -5.43
CA PRO A 38 -8.16 2.60 -4.43
C PRO A 38 -6.97 1.82 -5.00
N SER A 39 -7.11 1.23 -6.20
CA SER A 39 -6.03 0.53 -6.90
C SER A 39 -4.84 1.43 -7.26
N ASP A 40 -5.10 2.69 -7.63
CA ASP A 40 -4.05 3.65 -7.96
C ASP A 40 -3.26 4.02 -6.70
N PHE A 41 -3.94 4.15 -5.55
CA PHE A 41 -3.28 4.41 -4.28
C PHE A 41 -2.41 3.23 -3.83
N ASP A 42 -2.90 2.01 -3.95
CA ASP A 42 -2.13 0.80 -3.62
C ASP A 42 -0.87 0.67 -4.48
N GLU A 43 -0.95 1.08 -5.76
CA GLU A 43 0.17 1.01 -6.70
C GLU A 43 1.20 2.13 -6.47
N TYR A 44 0.73 3.38 -6.36
CA TYR A 44 1.62 4.54 -6.51
C TYR A 44 2.01 5.23 -5.21
N LEU A 45 1.26 5.06 -4.10
CA LEU A 45 1.55 5.76 -2.85
C LEU A 45 2.93 5.42 -2.27
N HIS A 46 3.29 4.13 -2.26
CA HIS A 46 4.58 3.69 -1.76
C HIS A 46 5.72 4.22 -2.61
N ILE A 47 5.57 4.14 -3.95
CA ILE A 47 6.58 4.62 -4.90
C ILE A 47 6.78 6.13 -4.73
N LEU A 48 5.69 6.88 -4.65
CA LEU A 48 5.73 8.33 -4.48
C LEU A 48 6.39 8.73 -3.15
N ALA A 49 6.02 8.08 -2.05
CA ALA A 49 6.58 8.36 -0.74
C ALA A 49 8.10 8.08 -0.69
N ASP A 50 8.53 6.96 -1.26
CA ASP A 50 9.94 6.60 -1.36
C ASP A 50 10.72 7.57 -2.24
N GLU A 51 10.17 7.97 -3.41
CA GLU A 51 10.81 8.97 -4.28
C GLU A 51 10.95 10.34 -3.58
N ILE A 52 9.95 10.77 -2.82
CA ILE A 52 10.02 12.02 -2.05
C ILE A 52 11.16 11.95 -1.03
N CYS A 53 11.27 10.87 -0.26
CA CYS A 53 12.33 10.69 0.71
C CYS A 53 13.70 10.68 0.06
N GLN A 54 13.89 9.86 -0.98
CA GLN A 54 15.17 9.73 -1.67
C GLN A 54 15.62 11.03 -2.34
N LEU A 55 14.69 11.74 -3.00
CA LEU A 55 15.04 12.99 -3.67
C LEU A 55 15.38 14.10 -2.68
N THR A 56 14.66 14.16 -1.55
CA THR A 56 14.95 15.13 -0.48
C THR A 56 16.32 14.89 0.13
N GLU A 57 16.66 13.65 0.40
CA GLU A 57 17.96 13.29 0.96
C GLU A 57 19.09 13.63 -0.02
N ARG A 58 18.93 13.31 -1.31
CA ARG A 58 19.93 13.62 -2.35
C ARG A 58 20.09 15.11 -2.61
N ALA A 59 18.97 15.87 -2.64
CA ALA A 59 18.99 17.28 -3.01
C ALA A 59 19.33 18.21 -1.84
N LEU A 60 18.91 17.88 -0.62
CA LEU A 60 19.03 18.75 0.55
C LEU A 60 19.96 18.17 1.64
N GLY A 61 20.39 16.92 1.52
CA GLY A 61 21.15 16.22 2.56
C GLY A 61 20.38 16.08 3.87
N GLN A 62 19.06 16.18 3.84
CA GLN A 62 18.17 16.12 4.99
C GLN A 62 17.29 14.88 4.95
N HIS A 63 17.15 14.24 6.09
CA HIS A 63 16.23 13.13 6.22
C HIS A 63 14.78 13.63 6.12
N CYS A 64 14.00 13.05 5.20
CA CYS A 64 12.60 13.35 4.99
C CYS A 64 11.75 12.27 5.66
N VAL A 65 10.65 12.67 6.28
CA VAL A 65 9.64 11.75 6.81
C VAL A 65 8.29 12.03 6.15
N VAL A 66 7.57 10.98 5.85
CA VAL A 66 6.27 11.04 5.17
C VAL A 66 5.24 10.26 5.98
N GLY A 67 4.14 10.91 6.30
CA GLY A 67 2.97 10.29 6.93
C GLY A 67 1.81 10.21 5.95
N VAL A 68 1.26 9.03 5.75
CA VAL A 68 0.18 8.78 4.80
C VAL A 68 -1.10 8.40 5.54
N SER A 69 -2.20 9.13 5.27
CA SER A 69 -3.52 8.81 5.80
C SER A 69 -4.18 7.68 5.03
N ARG A 70 -5.26 7.15 5.57
CA ARG A 70 -6.17 6.30 4.82
C ARG A 70 -6.85 7.07 3.69
N ALA A 71 -7.29 6.33 2.67
CA ALA A 71 -8.15 6.90 1.64
C ALA A 71 -9.48 7.36 2.24
N ALA A 72 -9.90 8.58 1.87
CA ALA A 72 -11.20 9.13 2.22
C ALA A 72 -12.18 8.90 1.07
N ALA A 73 -13.36 8.39 1.35
CA ALA A 73 -14.39 8.19 0.33
C ALA A 73 -15.12 9.49 -0.01
N ARG A 74 -15.13 10.46 0.92
CA ARG A 74 -15.86 11.72 0.78
C ARG A 74 -14.99 12.90 1.16
N PHE A 75 -15.22 14.03 0.50
CA PHE A 75 -14.48 15.26 0.75
C PHE A 75 -14.56 15.77 2.19
N CYS A 76 -15.69 15.56 2.87
CA CYS A 76 -15.85 15.94 4.28
C CYS A 76 -14.95 15.15 5.25
N GLU A 77 -14.35 14.06 4.80
CA GLU A 77 -13.44 13.23 5.60
C GLU A 77 -11.97 13.71 5.54
N LEU A 78 -11.65 14.71 4.70
CA LEU A 78 -10.28 15.22 4.55
C LEU A 78 -9.67 15.73 5.85
N ASN A 79 -10.47 16.34 6.73
CA ASN A 79 -9.96 16.78 8.03
C ASN A 79 -9.52 15.60 8.91
N ALA A 80 -10.28 14.50 8.89
CA ALA A 80 -9.88 13.26 9.57
C ALA A 80 -8.62 12.65 8.92
N GLY A 81 -8.54 12.66 7.59
CA GLY A 81 -7.37 12.24 6.84
C GLY A 81 -6.12 13.04 7.20
N TYR A 82 -6.23 14.37 7.29
CA TYR A 82 -5.12 15.22 7.71
C TYR A 82 -4.61 14.85 9.12
N ARG A 83 -5.50 14.67 10.10
CA ARG A 83 -5.11 14.23 11.45
C ARG A 83 -4.41 12.87 11.43
N GLN A 84 -4.94 11.92 10.68
CA GLN A 84 -4.34 10.59 10.53
C GLN A 84 -2.93 10.66 9.89
N SER A 85 -2.75 11.50 8.87
CA SER A 85 -1.42 11.68 8.26
C SER A 85 -0.42 12.31 9.22
N MET A 86 -0.87 13.19 10.11
CA MET A 86 -0.01 13.80 11.15
C MET A 86 0.38 12.78 12.23
N GLU A 87 -0.53 11.89 12.63
CA GLU A 87 -0.22 10.77 13.54
C GLU A 87 0.77 9.79 12.90
N ALA A 88 0.55 9.42 11.65
CA ALA A 88 1.48 8.59 10.88
C ALA A 88 2.85 9.27 10.72
N LEU A 89 2.88 10.59 10.49
CA LEU A 89 4.12 11.36 10.40
C LEU A 89 4.90 11.35 11.73
N ALA A 90 4.21 11.42 12.87
CA ALA A 90 4.85 11.31 14.17
C ALA A 90 5.46 9.91 14.39
N ALA A 91 4.74 8.85 14.00
CA ALA A 91 5.25 7.49 14.05
C ALA A 91 6.44 7.26 13.10
N ALA A 92 6.43 7.87 11.90
CA ALA A 92 7.52 7.77 10.93
C ALA A 92 8.85 8.34 11.46
N LYS A 93 8.81 9.34 12.34
CA LYS A 93 10.01 9.92 12.96
C LYS A 93 10.73 8.95 13.91
N GLU A 94 10.04 7.94 14.39
CA GLU A 94 10.57 6.92 15.29
C GLU A 94 11.10 5.69 14.56
N THR A 95 10.86 5.60 13.23
CA THR A 95 11.26 4.48 12.40
C THR A 95 12.40 4.85 11.46
N GLU A 96 13.32 3.94 11.22
CA GLU A 96 14.46 4.17 10.29
C GLU A 96 14.03 4.37 8.83
N GLY A 97 12.81 3.98 8.46
CA GLY A 97 12.32 4.01 7.07
C GLY A 97 11.79 5.36 6.58
N GLY A 98 11.54 6.33 7.46
CA GLY A 98 11.07 7.67 7.07
C GLY A 98 9.66 7.74 6.49
N VAL A 99 8.97 6.64 6.25
CA VAL A 99 7.60 6.58 5.73
C VAL A 99 6.71 5.76 6.66
N SER A 100 5.55 6.32 7.03
CA SER A 100 4.56 5.61 7.83
C SER A 100 3.15 5.79 7.24
N PHE A 101 2.42 4.72 7.19
CA PHE A 101 1.03 4.68 6.75
C PHE A 101 0.11 4.51 7.96
N THR A 102 -1.01 5.24 7.97
CA THR A 102 -2.05 5.00 8.97
C THR A 102 -2.64 3.60 8.74
N PRO A 103 -2.62 2.70 9.74
CA PRO A 103 -3.17 1.36 9.59
C PRO A 103 -4.63 1.41 9.14
N ASP A 104 -4.99 0.69 8.09
CA ASP A 104 -6.38 0.59 7.68
C ASP A 104 -7.13 -0.38 8.61
N VAL A 105 -7.92 0.16 9.53
CA VAL A 105 -8.78 -0.63 10.42
C VAL A 105 -10.00 -1.19 9.68
N ARG A 106 -10.26 -0.74 8.45
CA ARG A 106 -11.24 -1.36 7.56
C ARG A 106 -10.59 -2.53 6.84
N LYS A 107 -10.53 -3.68 7.52
CA LYS A 107 -10.16 -4.99 6.95
C LYS A 107 -8.99 -4.98 5.96
N GLY A 108 -7.86 -5.38 6.46
CA GLY A 108 -6.86 -5.99 5.62
C GLY A 108 -5.70 -5.09 5.29
N GLY A 109 -4.55 -5.58 5.62
CA GLY A 109 -3.22 -5.17 5.24
C GLY A 109 -3.05 -4.79 3.77
N SER A 110 -1.84 -4.67 3.33
CA SER A 110 -1.50 -4.39 1.93
C SER A 110 -2.30 -5.27 0.96
N LEU A 111 -2.46 -4.85 -0.29
CA LEU A 111 -3.12 -5.67 -1.32
C LEU A 111 -2.64 -7.13 -1.29
N CYS A 112 -1.34 -7.34 -1.04
CA CYS A 112 -0.77 -8.67 -0.93
C CYS A 112 -1.28 -9.43 0.31
N GLU A 113 -1.36 -8.80 1.48
CA GLU A 113 -1.89 -9.43 2.70
C GLU A 113 -3.35 -9.82 2.53
N ARG A 114 -4.17 -8.94 1.95
CA ARG A 114 -5.56 -9.25 1.61
C ARG A 114 -5.66 -10.42 0.63
N ALA A 115 -4.79 -10.46 -0.38
CA ALA A 115 -4.73 -11.58 -1.32
C ALA A 115 -4.36 -12.89 -0.62
N LEU A 116 -3.36 -12.87 0.26
CA LEU A 116 -2.93 -14.04 1.03
C LEU A 116 -4.01 -14.52 1.99
N GLU A 117 -4.74 -13.62 2.65
CA GLU A 117 -5.88 -13.97 3.49
C GLU A 117 -7.00 -14.67 2.70
N ILE A 118 -7.34 -14.17 1.51
CA ILE A 118 -8.34 -14.81 0.65
C ILE A 118 -7.85 -16.20 0.18
N ILE A 119 -6.59 -16.33 -0.20
CA ILE A 119 -6.01 -17.63 -0.55
C ILE A 119 -6.12 -18.59 0.63
N GLU A 120 -5.81 -18.14 1.84
CA GLU A 120 -5.88 -18.93 3.07
C GLU A 120 -7.30 -19.40 3.39
N GLN A 121 -8.31 -18.56 3.13
CA GLN A 121 -9.72 -18.88 3.39
C GLN A 121 -10.35 -19.72 2.29
N HIS A 122 -9.88 -19.60 1.04
CA HIS A 122 -10.51 -20.17 -0.15
C HIS A 122 -9.62 -21.14 -0.94
N TYR A 123 -8.49 -21.61 -0.37
CA TYR A 123 -7.58 -22.52 -1.09
C TYR A 123 -8.24 -23.83 -1.57
N SER A 124 -9.30 -24.28 -0.88
CA SER A 124 -10.06 -25.48 -1.24
C SER A 124 -11.06 -25.26 -2.40
N ASP A 125 -11.33 -24.04 -2.77
CA ASP A 125 -12.22 -23.69 -3.87
C ASP A 125 -11.54 -23.99 -5.20
N GLU A 126 -12.15 -24.83 -6.03
CA GLU A 126 -11.62 -25.23 -7.33
C GLU A 126 -11.51 -24.05 -8.31
N ASP A 127 -12.42 -23.07 -8.19
CA ASP A 127 -12.50 -21.90 -9.06
C ASP A 127 -11.56 -20.75 -8.62
N LEU A 128 -10.81 -20.93 -7.52
CA LEU A 128 -9.87 -19.92 -7.08
C LEU A 128 -8.71 -19.80 -8.08
N SER A 129 -8.69 -18.69 -8.79
CA SER A 129 -7.68 -18.33 -9.79
C SER A 129 -7.17 -16.90 -9.56
N LEU A 130 -6.07 -16.55 -10.21
CA LEU A 130 -5.58 -15.17 -10.17
C LEU A 130 -6.63 -14.18 -10.72
N ALA A 131 -7.42 -14.60 -11.71
CA ALA A 131 -8.48 -13.78 -12.29
C ALA A 131 -9.64 -13.58 -11.31
N SER A 132 -10.13 -14.65 -10.65
CA SER A 132 -11.19 -14.53 -9.64
C SER A 132 -10.71 -13.72 -8.43
N LEU A 133 -9.50 -13.96 -7.96
CA LEU A 133 -8.89 -13.20 -6.85
C LEU A 133 -8.74 -11.71 -7.18
N SER A 134 -8.31 -11.38 -8.40
CA SER A 134 -8.17 -9.99 -8.83
C SER A 134 -9.52 -9.28 -8.95
N ALA A 135 -10.56 -9.99 -9.39
CA ALA A 135 -11.92 -9.46 -9.42
C ALA A 135 -12.48 -9.21 -8.00
N MET A 136 -12.20 -10.10 -7.03
CA MET A 136 -12.60 -9.91 -5.63
C MET A 136 -11.91 -8.71 -4.98
N LEU A 137 -10.69 -8.39 -5.40
CA LEU A 137 -9.89 -7.29 -4.88
C LEU A 137 -10.03 -5.99 -5.68
N ASP A 138 -10.79 -6.01 -6.79
CA ASP A 138 -11.00 -4.90 -7.71
C ASP A 138 -9.68 -4.32 -8.30
N VAL A 139 -8.79 -5.22 -8.72
CA VAL A 139 -7.51 -4.87 -9.33
C VAL A 139 -7.26 -5.68 -10.60
N SER A 140 -6.32 -5.24 -11.44
CA SER A 140 -5.94 -6.04 -12.62
C SER A 140 -5.13 -7.29 -12.23
N PRO A 141 -5.29 -8.43 -12.93
CA PRO A 141 -4.51 -9.65 -12.66
C PRO A 141 -3.00 -9.43 -12.75
N ASN A 142 -2.54 -8.60 -13.68
CA ASN A 142 -1.11 -8.29 -13.82
C ASN A 142 -0.57 -7.53 -12.62
N HIS A 143 -1.31 -6.53 -12.14
CA HIS A 143 -0.93 -5.77 -10.94
C HIS A 143 -0.89 -6.67 -9.71
N LEU A 144 -1.93 -7.47 -9.49
CA LEU A 144 -1.99 -8.41 -8.38
C LEU A 144 -0.83 -9.42 -8.41
N SER A 145 -0.54 -9.99 -9.58
CA SER A 145 0.57 -10.93 -9.77
C SER A 145 1.93 -10.30 -9.42
N ALA A 146 2.17 -9.08 -9.90
CA ALA A 146 3.40 -8.33 -9.60
C ALA A 146 3.51 -8.00 -8.11
N CYS A 147 2.42 -7.58 -7.48
CA CYS A 147 2.35 -7.28 -6.06
C CYS A 147 2.67 -8.51 -5.20
N ILE A 148 2.01 -9.66 -5.46
CA ILE A 148 2.26 -10.92 -4.74
C ILE A 148 3.72 -11.33 -4.90
N LYS A 149 4.24 -11.34 -6.12
CA LYS A 149 5.63 -11.75 -6.38
C LYS A 149 6.65 -10.83 -5.71
N LYS A 150 6.40 -9.52 -5.68
CA LYS A 150 7.28 -8.54 -5.04
C LYS A 150 7.30 -8.71 -3.51
N THR A 151 6.14 -8.94 -2.91
CA THR A 151 5.98 -8.95 -1.44
C THR A 151 6.22 -10.34 -0.84
N ALA A 152 5.65 -11.39 -1.43
CA ALA A 152 5.77 -12.76 -0.94
C ALA A 152 6.97 -13.52 -1.52
N GLY A 153 7.64 -12.98 -2.57
CA GLY A 153 8.76 -13.65 -3.24
C GLY A 153 8.34 -14.81 -4.14
N GLU A 154 7.07 -15.20 -4.13
CA GLU A 154 6.51 -16.34 -4.84
C GLU A 154 5.35 -15.92 -5.77
N THR A 155 5.01 -16.77 -6.73
CA THR A 155 3.83 -16.54 -7.57
C THR A 155 2.55 -17.00 -6.87
N PHE A 156 1.39 -16.43 -7.26
CA PHE A 156 0.07 -16.88 -6.78
C PHE A 156 -0.10 -18.41 -6.88
N ILE A 157 0.27 -18.99 -8.02
CA ILE A 157 0.11 -20.44 -8.25
C ILE A 157 0.96 -21.24 -7.25
N ASN A 158 2.20 -20.84 -6.99
CA ASN A 158 3.07 -21.53 -6.06
C ASN A 158 2.51 -21.48 -4.63
N ILE A 159 2.00 -20.35 -4.21
CA ILE A 159 1.39 -20.17 -2.89
C ILE A 159 0.15 -21.07 -2.77
N LEU A 160 -0.74 -21.06 -3.77
CA LEU A 160 -1.97 -21.85 -3.77
C LEU A 160 -1.68 -23.35 -3.76
N VAL A 161 -0.76 -23.81 -4.61
CA VAL A 161 -0.36 -25.23 -4.66
C VAL A 161 0.26 -25.67 -3.35
N ARG A 162 1.16 -24.88 -2.77
CA ARG A 162 1.77 -25.18 -1.48
C ARG A 162 0.72 -25.33 -0.38
N ARG A 163 -0.25 -24.41 -0.31
CA ARG A 163 -1.34 -24.47 0.68
C ARG A 163 -2.23 -25.71 0.50
N ARG A 164 -2.57 -26.04 -0.73
CA ARG A 164 -3.36 -27.26 -1.03
C ARG A 164 -2.60 -28.54 -0.65
N MET A 165 -1.31 -28.59 -0.91
CA MET A 165 -0.46 -29.73 -0.53
C MET A 165 -0.31 -29.87 0.99
N GLU A 166 -0.11 -28.76 1.71
CA GLU A 166 -0.06 -28.76 3.18
C GLU A 166 -1.38 -29.26 3.78
N ALA A 167 -2.52 -28.79 3.27
CA ALA A 167 -3.84 -29.24 3.70
C ALA A 167 -4.06 -30.74 3.40
N ALA A 168 -3.66 -31.21 2.21
CA ALA A 168 -3.74 -32.64 1.85
C ALA A 168 -2.88 -33.51 2.76
N GLN A 169 -1.66 -33.09 3.09
CA GLN A 169 -0.80 -33.80 4.03
C GLN A 169 -1.42 -33.87 5.43
N GLN A 170 -2.00 -32.77 5.91
CA GLN A 170 -2.67 -32.78 7.21
C GLN A 170 -3.86 -33.74 7.23
N LEU A 171 -4.68 -33.76 6.18
CA LEU A 171 -5.80 -34.69 6.05
C LEU A 171 -5.33 -36.14 6.04
N LEU A 172 -4.26 -36.47 5.34
CA LEU A 172 -3.70 -37.84 5.32
C LEU A 172 -3.13 -38.30 6.68
N LEU A 173 -2.61 -37.34 7.48
CA LEU A 173 -2.09 -37.63 8.81
C LEU A 173 -3.17 -37.74 9.89
N THR A 174 -4.32 -37.08 9.68
CA THR A 174 -5.40 -37.00 10.68
C THR A 174 -6.58 -37.89 10.38
N THR A 175 -6.70 -38.41 9.16
CA THR A 175 -7.76 -39.33 8.74
C THR A 175 -7.18 -40.69 8.34
N ASP A 176 -7.69 -41.76 8.98
CA ASP A 176 -7.48 -43.14 8.56
C ASP A 176 -8.30 -43.45 7.28
N LEU A 177 -8.07 -42.69 6.23
CA LEU A 177 -8.64 -42.98 4.90
C LEU A 177 -7.83 -44.13 4.28
N GLN A 178 -8.31 -45.35 4.50
CA GLN A 178 -7.94 -46.51 3.69
C GLN A 178 -8.69 -46.53 2.38
#